data_45cdedb0599608c5cd7e8c3aaaca5979
#
_entry.id   45cdedb0599608c5cd7e8c3aaaca5979
#
_cell.length_a   1.000
_cell.length_b   1.000
_cell.length_c   1.000
_cell.angle_alpha   90.00
_cell.angle_beta   90.00
_cell.angle_gamma   90.00
#
_symmetry.space_group_name_H-M   'P 1'
#
loop_
_entity.id
_entity.type
_entity.pdbx_description
1 polymer ?
#
loop_
_entity_poly.entity_id
_entity_poly.type
_entity_poly.pdbx_seq_one_letter_code
_entity_poly.pdbx_strand_id
1 'polypeptide(L)'
;MTLLLPDATVLSTGGGQPGPVDNLNAQIYRPPYLFNADGTLAKRPVLKGEVGSGAVAMVAEPASTFHIETADANDIARVTLVKTGAVTHSFDMEQRFNEVKFRVNGNGLDIEL
;
A
#
# COMPACT_ATOMS: atom_id res chain seq x y z
N MET A 1 -2.61 -17.37 -6.64
CA MET A 1 -2.88 -15.93 -6.86
C MET A 1 -2.27 -15.13 -5.71
N THR A 2 -1.59 -14.04 -6.00
CA THR A 2 -1.04 -13.12 -4.98
C THR A 2 -1.51 -11.70 -5.26
N LEU A 3 -1.80 -10.94 -4.21
CA LEU A 3 -2.31 -9.58 -4.30
C LEU A 3 -1.73 -8.73 -3.18
N LEU A 4 -1.16 -7.56 -3.53
CA LEU A 4 -0.76 -6.55 -2.54
C LEU A 4 -2.01 -5.89 -1.95
N LEU A 5 -2.10 -5.89 -0.62
CA LEU A 5 -3.20 -5.28 0.11
C LEU A 5 -2.89 -3.83 0.50
N PRO A 6 -3.89 -3.00 0.81
CA PRO A 6 -3.70 -1.60 1.18
C PRO A 6 -2.82 -1.39 2.42
N ASP A 7 -2.75 -2.37 3.32
CA ASP A 7 -1.87 -2.35 4.49
C ASP A 7 -0.43 -2.79 4.20
N ALA A 8 -0.09 -2.96 2.91
CA ALA A 8 1.20 -3.43 2.41
C ALA A 8 1.55 -4.88 2.78
N THR A 9 0.59 -5.67 3.23
CA THR A 9 0.71 -7.12 3.29
C THR A 9 0.36 -7.75 1.93
N VAL A 10 0.62 -9.03 1.77
CA VAL A 10 0.34 -9.76 0.52
C VAL A 10 -0.59 -10.93 0.80
N LEU A 11 -1.76 -10.91 0.18
CA LEU A 11 -2.66 -12.05 0.16
C LEU A 11 -2.16 -13.10 -0.84
N SER A 12 -2.05 -14.34 -0.41
CA SER A 12 -1.81 -15.50 -1.29
C SER A 12 -2.94 -16.51 -1.11
N THR A 13 -3.58 -16.89 -2.20
CA THR A 13 -4.74 -17.80 -2.13
C THR A 13 -4.93 -18.55 -3.44
N GLY A 14 -5.66 -19.67 -3.36
CA GLY A 14 -6.03 -20.50 -4.50
C GLY A 14 -4.86 -21.25 -5.12
N GLY A 15 -5.14 -21.96 -6.19
CA GLY A 15 -4.23 -22.82 -6.93
C GLY A 15 -4.62 -24.29 -6.83
N GLY A 16 -4.03 -25.11 -7.70
CA GLY A 16 -4.27 -26.56 -7.73
C GLY A 16 -5.32 -27.03 -8.72
N GLN A 17 -6.14 -26.18 -9.28
CA GLN A 17 -7.19 -26.52 -10.26
C GLN A 17 -6.67 -26.40 -11.71
N PRO A 18 -6.98 -27.36 -12.58
CA PRO A 18 -7.48 -28.71 -12.30
C PRO A 18 -6.33 -29.62 -11.90
N GLY A 19 -6.29 -30.07 -10.69
CA GLY A 19 -5.20 -30.89 -10.19
C GLY A 19 -5.67 -31.90 -9.15
N PRO A 20 -4.76 -32.78 -8.68
CA PRO A 20 -5.12 -33.75 -7.65
C PRO A 20 -5.29 -33.11 -6.27
N VAL A 21 -4.85 -31.86 -6.10
CA VAL A 21 -4.92 -31.12 -4.82
C VAL A 21 -5.46 -29.73 -5.07
N ASP A 22 -6.58 -29.41 -4.43
CA ASP A 22 -7.17 -28.08 -4.42
C ASP A 22 -6.69 -27.31 -3.19
N ASN A 23 -6.11 -26.14 -3.42
CA ASN A 23 -5.69 -25.25 -2.33
C ASN A 23 -6.84 -24.32 -1.95
N LEU A 24 -7.60 -24.68 -0.92
CA LEU A 24 -8.74 -23.91 -0.42
C LEU A 24 -8.37 -22.91 0.69
N ASN A 25 -7.07 -22.74 0.96
CA ASN A 25 -6.56 -21.85 2.00
C ASN A 25 -6.23 -20.47 1.44
N ALA A 26 -6.17 -19.52 2.34
CA ALA A 26 -5.63 -18.19 2.10
C ALA A 26 -4.57 -17.88 3.16
N GLN A 27 -3.53 -17.19 2.77
CA GLN A 27 -2.44 -16.77 3.65
C GLN A 27 -2.16 -15.28 3.49
N ILE A 28 -1.87 -14.61 4.60
CA ILE A 28 -1.37 -13.24 4.60
C ILE A 28 0.15 -13.28 4.86
N TYR A 29 0.90 -12.92 3.86
CA TYR A 29 2.34 -12.75 3.96
C TYR A 29 2.67 -11.32 4.38
N ARG A 30 3.58 -11.19 5.34
CA ARG A 30 4.14 -9.92 5.78
C ARG A 30 5.55 -9.77 5.25
N PRO A 31 5.78 -8.94 4.22
CA PRO A 31 7.09 -8.77 3.62
C PRO A 31 8.12 -8.16 4.59
N PRO A 32 9.43 -8.39 4.35
CA PRO A 32 10.50 -7.88 5.21
C PRO A 32 10.49 -6.36 5.41
N TYR A 33 10.00 -5.57 4.45
CA TYR A 33 9.91 -4.12 4.58
C TYR A 33 8.94 -3.63 5.65
N LEU A 34 8.13 -4.51 6.23
CA LEU A 34 7.26 -4.20 7.37
C LEU A 34 7.95 -4.35 8.73
N PHE A 35 9.22 -4.77 8.73
CA PHE A 35 9.96 -5.08 9.94
C PHE A 35 11.27 -4.29 10.01
N ASN A 36 11.71 -4.02 11.24
CA ASN A 36 13.06 -3.59 11.53
C ASN A 36 14.04 -4.77 11.43
N ALA A 37 15.33 -4.47 11.42
CA ALA A 37 16.38 -5.50 11.37
C ALA A 37 16.37 -6.49 12.55
N ASP A 38 15.79 -6.09 13.67
CA ASP A 38 15.63 -6.92 14.86
C ASP A 38 14.35 -7.79 14.84
N GLY A 39 13.57 -7.74 13.76
CA GLY A 39 12.32 -8.48 13.59
C GLY A 39 11.09 -7.84 14.22
N THR A 40 11.21 -6.68 14.85
CA THR A 40 10.06 -5.91 15.33
C THR A 40 9.35 -5.21 14.18
N LEU A 41 8.06 -4.92 14.32
CA LEU A 41 7.32 -4.14 13.31
C LEU A 41 7.92 -2.73 13.15
N ALA A 42 8.19 -2.34 11.92
CA ALA A 42 8.63 -0.99 11.61
C ALA A 42 7.53 0.04 11.92
N LYS A 43 7.93 1.21 12.40
CA LYS A 43 7.01 2.34 12.58
C LYS A 43 6.38 2.70 11.24
N ARG A 44 5.07 2.86 11.23
CA ARG A 44 4.32 3.33 10.07
C ARG A 44 3.83 4.75 10.32
N PRO A 45 3.90 5.64 9.32
CA PRO A 45 3.27 6.94 9.42
C PRO A 45 1.77 6.82 9.61
N VAL A 46 1.21 7.67 10.47
CA VAL A 46 -0.23 7.75 10.68
C VAL A 46 -0.78 8.91 9.87
N LEU A 47 -1.64 8.64 8.92
CA LEU A 47 -2.30 9.65 8.10
C LEU A 47 -3.62 10.05 8.74
N LYS A 48 -3.85 11.36 8.88
CA LYS A 48 -5.11 11.86 9.46
C LYS A 48 -6.25 11.66 8.46
N GLY A 49 -7.40 11.20 8.97
CA GLY A 49 -8.56 10.89 8.12
C GLY A 49 -8.54 9.47 7.54
N GLU A 50 -7.67 8.60 8.03
CA GLU A 50 -7.70 7.19 7.66
C GLU A 50 -9.07 6.55 7.89
N VAL A 51 -9.53 5.81 6.90
CA VAL A 51 -10.78 5.06 6.96
C VAL A 51 -10.46 3.56 6.90
N GLY A 52 -10.82 2.83 7.94
CA GLY A 52 -10.61 1.37 7.99
C GLY A 52 -9.14 0.99 8.00
N SER A 53 -8.66 0.29 7.00
CA SER A 53 -7.30 -0.28 6.90
C SER A 53 -6.18 0.74 6.56
N GLY A 54 -6.28 1.97 6.99
CA GLY A 54 -5.29 2.99 6.72
C GLY A 54 -5.47 3.69 5.36
N ALA A 55 -6.68 3.69 4.83
CA ALA A 55 -6.99 4.38 3.60
C ALA A 55 -7.60 5.76 3.88
N VAL A 56 -7.09 6.77 3.21
CA VAL A 56 -7.69 8.12 3.17
C VAL A 56 -8.50 8.23 1.89
N ALA A 57 -9.79 8.49 2.02
CA ALA A 57 -10.64 8.73 0.86
C ALA A 57 -10.42 10.16 0.37
N MET A 58 -9.88 10.29 -0.83
CA MET A 58 -9.72 11.58 -1.49
C MET A 58 -9.90 11.45 -3.00
N VAL A 59 -10.30 12.54 -3.62
CA VAL A 59 -10.29 12.69 -5.08
C VAL A 59 -9.20 13.71 -5.41
N ALA A 60 -8.28 13.31 -6.28
CA ALA A 60 -7.22 14.19 -6.73
C ALA A 60 -7.23 14.28 -8.26
N GLU A 61 -7.17 15.49 -8.78
CA GLU A 61 -7.09 15.74 -10.21
C GLU A 61 -5.65 15.60 -10.73
N PRO A 62 -5.44 15.10 -11.95
CA PRO A 62 -4.11 15.07 -12.56
C PRO A 62 -3.46 16.46 -12.58
N ALA A 63 -2.14 16.50 -12.36
CA ALA A 63 -1.34 17.72 -12.27
C ALA A 63 -1.78 18.67 -11.12
N SER A 64 -2.40 18.15 -10.09
CA SER A 64 -2.78 18.90 -8.89
C SER A 64 -1.82 18.63 -7.73
N THR A 65 -1.91 19.48 -6.72
CA THR A 65 -1.27 19.24 -5.42
C THR A 65 -2.35 18.97 -4.39
N PHE A 66 -2.18 17.96 -3.59
CA PHE A 66 -3.07 17.68 -2.48
C PHE A 66 -2.30 17.55 -1.16
N HIS A 67 -2.97 17.89 -0.07
CA HIS A 67 -2.39 17.88 1.26
C HIS A 67 -2.87 16.68 2.06
N ILE A 68 -1.91 15.98 2.70
CA ILE A 68 -2.21 14.91 3.68
C ILE A 68 -1.61 15.31 5.02
N GLU A 69 -2.45 15.37 6.05
CA GLU A 69 -1.98 15.62 7.41
C GLU A 69 -1.36 14.37 8.03
N THR A 70 -0.20 14.52 8.63
CA THR A 70 0.47 13.50 9.42
C THR A 70 1.42 14.13 10.43
N ALA A 71 1.44 13.61 11.65
CA ALA A 71 2.41 14.02 12.66
C ALA A 71 3.84 13.57 12.33
N ASP A 72 3.97 12.59 11.42
CA ASP A 72 5.25 12.00 11.02
C ASP A 72 5.88 12.68 9.79
N ALA A 73 5.39 13.85 9.35
CA ALA A 73 5.78 14.49 8.09
C ALA A 73 7.30 14.64 7.91
N ASN A 74 8.02 14.95 8.97
CA ASN A 74 9.47 15.12 8.92
C ASN A 74 10.26 13.80 8.85
N ASP A 75 9.62 12.68 9.14
CA ASP A 75 10.23 11.35 9.08
C ASP A 75 10.01 10.68 7.71
N ILE A 76 9.22 11.31 6.82
CA ILE A 76 8.90 10.76 5.51
C ILE A 76 10.03 11.04 4.52
N ALA A 77 10.67 9.99 4.05
CA ALA A 77 11.74 10.07 3.06
C ALA A 77 11.23 9.95 1.61
N ARG A 78 10.07 9.34 1.40
CA ARG A 78 9.55 9.03 0.07
C ARG A 78 8.04 8.86 0.09
N VAL A 79 7.36 9.31 -0.95
CA VAL A 79 5.93 9.09 -1.17
C VAL A 79 5.74 8.32 -2.48
N THR A 80 4.92 7.29 -2.43
CA THR A 80 4.60 6.46 -3.58
C THR A 80 3.10 6.26 -3.70
N LEU A 81 2.62 6.26 -4.92
CA LEU A 81 1.25 5.90 -5.26
C LEU A 81 1.24 4.50 -5.86
N VAL A 82 0.54 3.60 -5.21
CA VAL A 82 0.40 2.22 -5.66
C VAL A 82 -1.07 1.96 -5.96
N LYS A 83 -1.36 1.57 -7.20
CA LYS A 83 -2.73 1.19 -7.54
C LYS A 83 -3.09 -0.12 -6.85
N THR A 84 -4.30 -0.19 -6.30
CA THR A 84 -4.84 -1.46 -5.80
C THR A 84 -4.92 -2.47 -6.92
N GLY A 85 -4.43 -3.68 -6.67
CA GLY A 85 -4.39 -4.72 -7.67
C GLY A 85 -5.77 -5.25 -8.06
N ALA A 86 -5.86 -5.77 -9.28
CA ALA A 86 -7.01 -6.51 -9.77
C ALA A 86 -6.50 -7.81 -10.40
N VAL A 87 -6.46 -8.86 -9.60
CA VAL A 87 -5.92 -10.15 -10.02
C VAL A 87 -7.02 -11.03 -10.59
N THR A 88 -6.82 -11.50 -11.81
CA THR A 88 -7.63 -12.54 -12.42
C THR A 88 -6.72 -13.60 -13.04
N HIS A 89 -7.11 -14.87 -12.93
CA HIS A 89 -6.30 -16.01 -13.37
C HIS A 89 -4.94 -16.04 -12.68
N SER A 90 -3.86 -15.58 -13.31
CA SER A 90 -2.51 -15.57 -12.75
C SER A 90 -1.82 -14.20 -12.80
N PHE A 91 -2.49 -13.18 -13.31
CA PHE A 91 -1.91 -11.86 -13.52
C PHE A 91 -2.66 -10.76 -12.78
N ASP A 92 -1.91 -9.82 -12.21
CA ASP A 92 -2.43 -8.55 -11.77
C ASP A 92 -2.32 -7.56 -12.94
N MET A 93 -3.46 -7.22 -13.55
CA MET A 93 -3.56 -6.36 -14.72
C MET A 93 -3.48 -4.86 -14.38
N GLU A 94 -3.50 -4.52 -13.09
CA GLU A 94 -3.61 -3.14 -12.62
C GLU A 94 -2.34 -2.64 -11.91
N GLN A 95 -1.22 -3.33 -12.12
CA GLN A 95 0.06 -2.95 -11.51
C GLN A 95 0.50 -1.56 -11.94
N ARG A 96 0.47 -0.61 -10.99
CA ARG A 96 1.03 0.73 -11.16
C ARG A 96 1.71 1.16 -9.89
N PHE A 97 2.91 1.65 -10.06
CA PHE A 97 3.73 2.18 -8.98
C PHE A 97 4.37 3.47 -9.48
N ASN A 98 4.08 4.57 -8.82
CA ASN A 98 4.66 5.87 -9.13
C ASN A 98 5.26 6.48 -7.88
N GLU A 99 6.50 6.91 -7.96
CA GLU A 99 7.09 7.79 -6.95
C GLU A 99 6.72 9.23 -7.31
N VAL A 100 6.22 9.95 -6.34
CA VAL A 100 5.73 11.32 -6.53
C VAL A 100 6.54 12.31 -5.73
N LYS A 101 6.61 13.55 -6.22
CA LYS A 101 7.24 14.64 -5.49
C LYS A 101 6.37 15.07 -4.33
N PHE A 102 7.01 15.47 -3.25
CA PHE A 102 6.31 16.01 -2.10
C PHE A 102 7.18 17.04 -1.38
N ARG A 103 6.55 17.84 -0.54
CA ARG A 103 7.20 18.75 0.40
C ARG A 103 6.48 18.73 1.73
N VAL A 104 7.24 18.89 2.80
CA VAL A 104 6.66 19.08 4.13
C VAL A 104 6.02 20.47 4.20
N ASN A 105 4.77 20.53 4.64
CA ASN A 105 4.03 21.76 4.80
C ASN A 105 3.19 21.72 6.08
N GLY A 106 3.57 22.53 7.08
CA GLY A 106 2.90 22.57 8.37
C GLY A 106 2.90 21.21 9.07
N ASN A 107 1.71 20.66 9.27
CA ASN A 107 1.47 19.38 9.95
C ASN A 107 1.27 18.21 8.97
N GLY A 108 1.79 18.32 7.75
CA GLY A 108 1.58 17.29 6.75
C GLY A 108 2.49 17.41 5.54
N LEU A 109 2.03 16.82 4.46
CA LEU A 109 2.73 16.74 3.18
C LEU A 109 1.85 17.31 2.06
N ASP A 110 2.42 18.18 1.24
CA ASP A 110 1.88 18.54 -0.06
C ASP A 110 2.47 17.60 -1.10
N ILE A 111 1.62 16.87 -1.79
CA ILE A 111 1.98 15.84 -2.76
C ILE A 111 1.58 16.31 -4.15
N GLU A 112 2.52 16.26 -5.10
CA GLU A 112 2.32 16.66 -6.50
C GLU A 112 2.00 15.42 -7.35
N LEU A 113 0.89 15.48 -8.11
CA LEU A 113 0.45 14.43 -9.04
C LEU A 113 0.89 14.69 -10.47
#